data_c8293566155a20ed8ed75529b94eee33
#
_entry.id   c8293566155a20ed8ed75529b94eee33
#
_cell.length_a   1.000
_cell.length_b   1.000
_cell.length_c   1.000
_cell.angle_alpha   90.00
_cell.angle_beta   90.00
_cell.angle_gamma   90.00
#
_symmetry.space_group_name_H-M   'P 1'
#
loop_
_entity.id
_entity.type
_entity.pdbx_description
1 polymer ?
#
loop_
_entity_poly.entity_id
_entity_poly.type
_entity_poly.pdbx_seq_one_letter_code
_entity_poly.pdbx_strand_id
1 'polypeptide(L)' 'MPEERLYSITEAAERLGVSPATIATWIRLGIAKASRQDEIGRNRYTEADLVEMERRFQERQARKRAGDREPG' A
#
# COMPACT_ATOMS: atom_id res chain seq x y z
N MET A 1 -24.22 -5.77 -11.19
CA MET A 1 -23.11 -4.93 -10.69
C MET A 1 -21.85 -5.75 -10.61
N PRO A 2 -20.75 -5.20 -11.08
CA PRO A 2 -19.49 -5.93 -10.97
C PRO A 2 -19.11 -6.10 -9.50
N GLU A 3 -18.65 -7.29 -9.19
CA GLU A 3 -18.20 -7.56 -7.84
C GLU A 3 -16.91 -6.79 -7.57
N GLU A 4 -16.79 -6.27 -6.35
CA GLU A 4 -15.58 -5.61 -5.94
C GLU A 4 -14.45 -6.63 -5.85
N ARG A 5 -13.37 -6.40 -6.56
CA ARG A 5 -12.22 -7.27 -6.48
C ARG A 5 -11.42 -6.95 -5.24
N LEU A 6 -11.12 -7.98 -4.45
CA LEU A 6 -10.30 -7.83 -3.26
C LEU A 6 -8.96 -8.51 -3.48
N TYR A 7 -7.93 -7.89 -2.94
CA TYR A 7 -6.56 -8.36 -3.07
C TYR A 7 -6.01 -8.76 -1.71
N SER A 8 -5.27 -9.86 -1.67
CA SER A 8 -4.51 -10.22 -0.48
C SER A 8 -3.28 -9.32 -0.40
N ILE A 9 -2.58 -9.38 0.74
CA ILE A 9 -1.34 -8.60 0.88
C ILE A 9 -0.31 -9.01 -0.18
N THR A 10 -0.24 -10.30 -0.50
CA THR A 10 0.67 -10.80 -1.53
C THR A 10 0.30 -10.26 -2.90
N GLU A 11 -0.98 -10.31 -3.25
CA GLU A 11 -1.45 -9.80 -4.53
C GLU A 11 -1.26 -8.29 -4.63
N ALA A 12 -1.53 -7.58 -3.54
CA ALA A 12 -1.32 -6.14 -3.51
C ALA A 12 0.15 -5.80 -3.73
N ALA A 13 1.03 -6.54 -3.08
CA ALA A 13 2.47 -6.33 -3.22
C ALA A 13 2.93 -6.56 -4.67
N GLU A 14 2.45 -7.62 -5.29
CA GLU A 14 2.76 -7.90 -6.69
C GLU A 14 2.27 -6.78 -7.60
N ARG A 15 1.05 -6.31 -7.35
CA ARG A 15 0.46 -5.24 -8.13
C ARG A 15 1.27 -3.96 -8.04
N LEU A 16 1.80 -3.66 -6.87
CA LEU A 16 2.55 -2.43 -6.63
C LEU A 16 4.05 -2.59 -6.86
N GLY A 17 4.53 -3.80 -7.09
CA GLY A 17 5.95 -4.04 -7.31
C GLY A 17 6.79 -3.93 -6.05
N VAL A 18 6.23 -4.25 -4.90
CA VAL A 18 6.92 -4.21 -3.62
C VAL A 18 6.76 -5.56 -2.92
N SER A 19 7.44 -5.75 -1.80
CA SER A 19 7.28 -6.99 -1.03
C SER A 19 6.08 -6.89 -0.09
N PRO A 20 5.48 -8.04 0.29
CA PRO A 20 4.41 -8.03 1.29
C PRO A 20 4.85 -7.40 2.62
N ALA A 21 6.10 -7.59 3.00
CA ALA A 21 6.62 -6.97 4.22
C ALA A 21 6.59 -5.45 4.15
N THR A 22 6.81 -4.89 2.96
CA THR A 22 6.74 -3.46 2.75
C THR A 22 5.32 -2.95 3.03
N ILE A 23 4.31 -3.65 2.52
CA ILE A 23 2.92 -3.26 2.76
C ILE A 23 2.59 -3.37 4.24
N ALA A 24 3.03 -4.42 4.91
CA ALA A 24 2.81 -4.57 6.34
C ALA A 24 3.42 -3.39 7.12
N THR A 25 4.59 -2.95 6.72
CA THR A 25 5.24 -1.79 7.31
C THR A 25 4.42 -0.51 7.07
N TRP A 26 3.91 -0.33 5.86
CA TRP A 26 3.08 0.83 5.53
C TRP A 26 1.83 0.88 6.39
N ILE A 27 1.20 -0.27 6.62
CA ILE A 27 0.02 -0.33 7.47
C ILE A 27 0.37 0.10 8.89
N ARG A 28 1.48 -0.39 9.40
CA ARG A 28 1.94 -0.03 10.75
C ARG A 28 2.24 1.45 10.86
N LEU A 29 2.77 2.05 9.81
CA LEU A 29 3.10 3.47 9.78
C LEU A 29 1.92 4.38 9.45
N GLY A 30 0.76 3.80 9.13
CA GLY A 30 -0.41 4.57 8.76
C GLY A 30 -0.41 5.07 7.32
N ILE A 31 0.51 4.58 6.49
CA ILE A 31 0.59 4.97 5.08
C ILE A 31 -0.43 4.19 4.25
N ALA A 32 -0.68 2.93 4.63
CA ALA A 32 -1.61 2.08 3.92
C ALA A 32 -2.77 1.69 4.83
N LYS A 33 -3.90 1.42 4.22
CA LYS A 33 -5.10 1.04 4.95
C LYS A 33 -5.82 -0.07 4.19
N ALA A 34 -6.30 -1.07 4.92
CA ALA A 34 -7.12 -2.12 4.35
C ALA A 34 -8.59 -1.77 4.62
N SER A 35 -9.36 -1.56 3.54
CA SER A 35 -10.76 -1.19 3.67
C SER A 35 -11.68 -2.37 3.90
N ARG A 36 -11.19 -3.59 3.68
CA ARG A 36 -11.99 -4.81 3.81
C ARG A 36 -11.24 -5.85 4.62
N GLN A 37 -11.99 -6.81 5.12
CA GLN A 37 -11.44 -7.98 5.78
C GLN A 37 -12.23 -9.19 5.31
N ASP A 38 -11.57 -10.36 5.28
CA ASP A 38 -12.27 -11.59 4.94
C ASP A 38 -12.94 -12.19 6.19
N GLU A 39 -13.55 -13.37 6.02
CA GLU A 39 -14.30 -14.03 7.10
C GLU A 39 -13.45 -14.35 8.32
N ILE A 40 -12.16 -14.54 8.12
CA ILE A 40 -11.25 -14.87 9.23
C ILE A 40 -10.45 -13.65 9.71
N GLY A 41 -10.83 -12.47 9.27
CA GLY A 41 -10.23 -11.24 9.76
C GLY A 41 -8.94 -10.81 9.09
N ARG A 42 -8.57 -11.45 7.97
CA ARG A 42 -7.38 -11.04 7.23
C ARG A 42 -7.68 -9.78 6.43
N ASN A 43 -6.73 -8.89 6.39
CA ASN A 43 -6.88 -7.67 5.61
C ASN A 43 -7.00 -7.97 4.13
N ARG A 44 -7.96 -7.31 3.49
CA ARG A 44 -8.15 -7.36 2.05
C ARG A 44 -8.16 -5.93 1.53
N TYR A 45 -7.62 -5.75 0.35
CA TYR A 45 -7.41 -4.43 -0.24
C TYR A 45 -8.28 -4.28 -1.47
N THR A 46 -8.87 -3.10 -1.61
CA THR A 46 -9.63 -2.75 -2.81
C THR A 46 -8.69 -2.09 -3.82
N GLU A 47 -9.17 -1.94 -5.05
CA GLU A 47 -8.39 -1.22 -6.06
C GLU A 47 -8.10 0.21 -5.60
N ALA A 48 -9.07 0.85 -4.97
CA ALA A 48 -8.89 2.19 -4.43
C ALA A 48 -7.82 2.22 -3.34
N ASP A 49 -7.75 1.18 -2.51
CA ASP A 49 -6.72 1.07 -1.49
C ASP A 49 -5.33 1.02 -2.12
N LEU A 50 -5.19 0.25 -3.20
CA LEU A 50 -3.91 0.10 -3.88
C LEU A 50 -3.47 1.42 -4.52
N VAL A 51 -4.40 2.12 -5.15
CA VAL A 51 -4.11 3.42 -5.76
C VAL A 51 -3.64 4.41 -4.70
N GLU A 52 -4.31 4.43 -3.56
CA GLU A 52 -3.95 5.33 -2.47
C GLU A 52 -2.57 5.00 -1.88
N MET A 53 -2.27 3.71 -1.71
CA MET A 53 -0.96 3.28 -1.24
C MET A 53 0.15 3.73 -2.18
N GLU A 54 -0.05 3.52 -3.47
CA GLU A 54 0.93 3.90 -4.46
C GLU A 54 1.17 5.40 -4.46
N ARG A 55 0.10 6.18 -4.39
CA ARG A 55 0.21 7.63 -4.35
C ARG A 55 1.00 8.10 -3.14
N ARG A 56 0.68 7.57 -1.97
CA ARG A 56 1.36 7.96 -0.73
C ARG A 56 2.82 7.52 -0.74
N PHE A 57 3.08 6.35 -1.28
CA PHE A 57 4.44 5.85 -1.40
C PHE A 57 5.27 6.77 -2.30
N GLN A 58 4.71 7.17 -3.43
CA GLN A 58 5.40 8.06 -4.36
C GLN A 58 5.64 9.43 -3.74
N GLU A 59 4.68 9.97 -3.03
CA GLU A 59 4.85 11.24 -2.32
C GLU A 59 5.97 11.16 -1.30
N ARG A 60 6.01 10.05 -0.57
CA ARG A 60 7.04 9.84 0.46
C ARG A 60 8.42 9.72 -0.18
N GLN A 61 8.51 9.03 -1.30
CA GLN A 61 9.77 8.91 -2.02
C GLN A 61 10.24 10.24 -2.56
N ALA A 62 9.32 11.05 -3.07
CA ALA A 62 9.66 12.37 -3.55
C ALA A 62 10.24 13.24 -2.45
N ARG A 63 9.65 13.20 -1.26
CA ARG A 63 10.17 13.94 -0.11
C ARG A 63 11.53 13.45 0.31
N LYS A 64 11.71 12.14 0.35
CA LYS A 64 12.98 11.55 0.72
C LYS A 64 14.06 11.93 -0.26
N ARG A 65 13.71 11.91 -1.55
CA ARG A 65 14.63 12.27 -2.61
C ARG A 65 15.06 13.74 -2.49
N ALA A 66 14.12 14.62 -2.18
CA ALA A 66 14.40 16.02 -1.96
C ALA A 66 15.33 16.21 -0.76
N GLY A 67 15.09 15.44 0.30
CA GLY A 67 15.96 15.47 1.49
C GLY A 67 17.35 14.96 1.20
N ASP A 68 17.47 13.93 0.40
CA ASP A 68 18.76 13.33 0.04
C ASP A 68 19.62 14.26 -0.82
N ARG A 69 19.01 15.22 -1.46
CA ARG A 69 19.73 16.19 -2.26
C ARG A 69 20.43 17.25 -1.43
N GLU A 70 20.03 17.37 -0.22
CA GLU A 70 20.66 18.35 0.66
C GLU A 70 22.12 18.00 0.81
N PRO A 71 23.02 18.92 0.49
CA PRO A 71 24.43 18.69 0.74
C PRO A 71 24.59 18.57 2.24
N GLY A 72 24.99 17.42 2.64
CA GLY A 72 25.06 17.00 4.04
C GLY A 72 25.74 17.97 4.92
#